data_949b2dee805f0cf53e25c8c3f5e89af3
#
_entry.id   949b2dee805f0cf53e25c8c3f5e89af3
#
_cell.length_a   1.000
_cell.length_b   1.000
_cell.length_c   1.000
_cell.angle_alpha   90.00
_cell.angle_beta   90.00
_cell.angle_gamma   90.00
#
_symmetry.space_group_name_H-M   'P 1'
#
loop_
_entity.id
_entity.type
_entity.pdbx_description
1 polymer ?
#
loop_
_entity_poly.entity_id
_entity_poly.type
_entity_poly.pdbx_seq_one_letter_code
_entity_poly.pdbx_strand_id
1 'polypeptide(L)'
;KYLRTAAELENTRRRAALDVESVSRNRAMGVAEKILPVMDAVQSALKHNPEDDGIKSMQRALENAFAQIGITRIESIGEKLNPQFHNAIQIVDKPNDKTETNTIVEELQTGYMFGDTILRTAMVVVSK
;
A
#
# COMPACT_ATOMS: atom_id res chain seq x y z
N LYS A 1 -45.83 -16.48 -6.04
CA LYS A 1 -44.99 -17.65 -5.75
C LYS A 1 -43.83 -17.77 -6.74
N TYR A 2 -44.17 -17.74 -8.02
CA TYR A 2 -43.18 -17.84 -9.09
C TYR A 2 -42.22 -16.63 -9.14
N LEU A 3 -42.76 -15.41 -9.07
CA LEU A 3 -41.98 -14.18 -9.09
C LEU A 3 -41.09 -14.05 -7.87
N ARG A 4 -41.56 -14.51 -6.72
CA ARG A 4 -40.80 -14.50 -5.48
C ARG A 4 -39.56 -15.41 -5.58
N THR A 5 -39.72 -16.61 -6.15
CA THR A 5 -38.62 -17.55 -6.35
C THR A 5 -37.56 -16.98 -7.32
N ALA A 6 -37.99 -16.31 -8.38
CA ALA A 6 -37.09 -15.68 -9.34
C ALA A 6 -36.28 -14.56 -8.68
N ALA A 7 -36.93 -13.74 -7.84
CA ALA A 7 -36.25 -12.66 -7.11
C ALA A 7 -35.22 -13.20 -6.10
N GLU A 8 -35.57 -14.28 -5.41
CA GLU A 8 -34.66 -14.93 -4.47
C GLU A 8 -33.44 -15.51 -5.18
N LEU A 9 -33.63 -16.12 -6.34
CA LEU A 9 -32.52 -16.65 -7.16
C LEU A 9 -31.60 -15.54 -7.61
N GLU A 10 -32.14 -14.42 -8.06
CA GLU A 10 -31.38 -13.26 -8.50
C GLU A 10 -30.54 -12.69 -7.35
N ASN A 11 -31.14 -12.57 -6.15
CA ASN A 11 -30.43 -12.09 -4.98
C ASN A 11 -29.31 -13.03 -4.57
N THR A 12 -29.55 -14.35 -4.66
CA THR A 12 -28.53 -15.35 -4.34
C THR A 12 -27.36 -15.28 -5.32
N ARG A 13 -27.64 -15.12 -6.61
CA ARG A 13 -26.62 -14.97 -7.64
C ARG A 13 -25.76 -13.74 -7.41
N ARG A 14 -26.38 -12.61 -7.09
CA ARG A 14 -25.69 -11.35 -6.82
C ARG A 14 -24.79 -11.50 -5.60
N ARG A 15 -25.28 -12.09 -4.54
CA ARG A 15 -24.51 -12.32 -3.31
C ARG A 15 -23.32 -13.24 -3.58
N ALA A 16 -23.54 -14.33 -4.31
CA ALA A 16 -22.46 -15.25 -4.67
C ALA A 16 -21.38 -14.58 -5.50
N ALA A 17 -21.75 -13.72 -6.46
CA ALA A 17 -20.80 -12.97 -7.27
C ALA A 17 -19.96 -12.03 -6.43
N LEU A 18 -20.57 -11.31 -5.48
CA LEU A 18 -19.87 -10.42 -4.57
C LEU A 18 -18.94 -11.20 -3.64
N ASP A 19 -19.35 -12.38 -3.16
CA ASP A 19 -18.52 -13.23 -2.31
C ASP A 19 -17.30 -13.74 -3.08
N VAL A 20 -17.45 -14.16 -4.33
CA VAL A 20 -16.33 -14.59 -5.17
C VAL A 20 -15.34 -13.46 -5.40
N GLU A 21 -15.83 -12.27 -5.71
CA GLU A 21 -15.01 -11.08 -5.90
C GLU A 21 -14.22 -10.74 -4.64
N SER A 22 -14.89 -10.77 -3.48
CA SER A 22 -14.25 -10.48 -2.19
C SER A 22 -13.18 -11.51 -1.84
N VAL A 23 -13.46 -12.81 -2.01
CA VAL A 23 -12.50 -13.89 -1.75
C VAL A 23 -11.29 -13.78 -2.68
N SER A 24 -11.53 -13.52 -3.95
CA SER A 24 -10.47 -13.36 -4.96
C SER A 24 -9.56 -12.18 -4.61
N ARG A 25 -10.13 -11.04 -4.23
CA ARG A 25 -9.37 -9.86 -3.81
C ARG A 25 -8.55 -10.15 -2.55
N ASN A 26 -9.15 -10.82 -1.56
CA ASN A 26 -8.47 -11.14 -0.31
C ASN A 26 -7.29 -12.09 -0.53
N ARG A 27 -7.44 -13.05 -1.44
CA ARG A 27 -6.33 -13.94 -1.81
C ARG A 27 -5.21 -13.19 -2.50
N ALA A 28 -5.53 -12.29 -3.41
CA ALA A 28 -4.54 -11.47 -4.10
C ALA A 28 -3.79 -10.58 -3.12
N MET A 29 -4.51 -9.97 -2.18
CA MET A 29 -3.89 -9.14 -1.14
C MET A 29 -2.99 -9.96 -0.23
N GLY A 30 -3.39 -11.18 0.13
CA GLY A 30 -2.59 -12.07 0.96
C GLY A 30 -1.26 -12.44 0.30
N VAL A 31 -1.30 -12.73 -1.00
CA VAL A 31 -0.08 -13.00 -1.78
C VAL A 31 0.78 -11.74 -1.85
N ALA A 32 0.18 -10.59 -2.15
CA ALA A 32 0.88 -9.33 -2.25
C ALA A 32 1.60 -8.96 -0.95
N GLU A 33 0.95 -9.15 0.19
CA GLU A 33 1.55 -8.88 1.50
C GLU A 33 2.82 -9.69 1.72
N LYS A 34 2.87 -10.91 1.21
CA LYS A 34 4.05 -11.78 1.34
C LYS A 34 5.19 -11.36 0.41
N ILE A 35 4.89 -10.61 -0.63
CA ILE A 35 5.90 -10.09 -1.57
C ILE A 35 6.48 -8.76 -1.08
N LEU A 36 5.75 -8.01 -0.27
CA LEU A 36 6.21 -6.72 0.24
C LEU A 36 7.57 -6.78 0.94
N PRO A 37 7.91 -7.82 1.74
CA PRO A 37 9.24 -7.93 2.33
C PRO A 37 10.35 -8.00 1.29
N VAL A 38 10.09 -8.55 0.11
CA VAL A 38 11.07 -8.60 -1.00
C VAL A 38 11.36 -7.19 -1.48
N MET A 39 10.33 -6.36 -1.66
CA MET A 39 10.50 -4.95 -2.02
C MET A 39 11.27 -4.20 -0.94
N ASP A 40 10.96 -4.45 0.34
CA ASP A 40 11.66 -3.83 1.46
C ASP A 40 13.14 -4.19 1.45
N ALA A 41 13.48 -5.44 1.15
CA ALA A 41 14.86 -5.90 1.05
C ALA A 41 15.59 -5.22 -0.11
N VAL A 42 14.94 -5.06 -1.24
CA VAL A 42 15.51 -4.35 -2.41
C VAL A 42 15.76 -2.89 -2.08
N GLN A 43 14.81 -2.23 -1.43
CA GLN A 43 14.95 -0.83 -1.04
C GLN A 43 16.07 -0.65 -0.01
N SER A 44 16.20 -1.56 0.94
CA SER A 44 17.28 -1.55 1.92
C SER A 44 18.64 -1.74 1.26
N ALA A 45 18.74 -2.68 0.32
CA ALA A 45 19.96 -2.90 -0.44
C ALA A 45 20.36 -1.67 -1.25
N LEU A 46 19.38 -0.97 -1.82
CA LEU A 46 19.64 0.25 -2.57
C LEU A 46 20.12 1.39 -1.67
N LYS A 47 19.62 1.48 -0.43
CA LYS A 47 20.10 2.48 0.53
C LYS A 47 21.57 2.29 0.87
N HIS A 48 22.02 1.03 0.94
CA HIS A 48 23.43 0.72 1.21
C HIS A 48 24.32 0.92 -0.03
N ASN A 49 23.76 0.71 -1.23
CA ASN A 49 24.47 0.84 -2.48
C ASN A 49 23.65 1.65 -3.49
N PRO A 50 23.50 2.98 -3.29
CA PRO A 50 22.60 3.79 -4.14
C PRO A 50 23.02 3.84 -5.62
N GLU A 51 24.26 3.50 -5.91
CA GLU A 51 24.82 3.56 -7.26
C GLU A 51 24.75 2.21 -8.00
N ASP A 52 24.28 1.16 -7.35
CA ASP A 52 24.24 -0.17 -7.94
C ASP A 52 23.11 -0.27 -8.97
N ASP A 53 23.48 -0.31 -10.24
CA ASP A 53 22.53 -0.37 -11.35
C ASP A 53 21.71 -1.69 -11.34
N GLY A 54 22.31 -2.78 -10.88
CA GLY A 54 21.60 -4.06 -10.77
C GLY A 54 20.46 -3.99 -9.78
N ILE A 55 20.68 -3.38 -8.62
CA ILE A 55 19.66 -3.20 -7.59
C ILE A 55 18.58 -2.25 -8.08
N LYS A 56 18.94 -1.15 -8.73
CA LYS A 56 17.97 -0.22 -9.32
C LYS A 56 17.10 -0.91 -10.34
N SER A 57 17.67 -1.80 -11.14
CA SER A 57 16.96 -2.57 -12.14
C SER A 57 15.97 -3.53 -11.48
N MET A 58 16.34 -4.19 -10.38
CA MET A 58 15.45 -5.07 -9.62
C MET A 58 14.30 -4.29 -9.00
N GLN A 59 14.57 -3.13 -8.45
CA GLN A 59 13.52 -2.27 -7.89
C GLN A 59 12.52 -1.86 -8.96
N ARG A 60 13.01 -1.47 -10.12
CA ARG A 60 12.16 -1.06 -11.23
C ARG A 60 11.28 -2.22 -11.72
N ALA A 61 11.85 -3.42 -11.80
CA ALA A 61 11.11 -4.61 -12.20
C ALA A 61 10.00 -4.95 -11.21
N LEU A 62 10.28 -4.85 -9.90
CA LEU A 62 9.28 -5.07 -8.86
C LEU A 62 8.17 -4.02 -8.89
N GLU A 63 8.52 -2.76 -9.08
CA GLU A 63 7.54 -1.68 -9.18
C GLU A 63 6.62 -1.87 -10.37
N ASN A 64 7.18 -2.30 -11.51
CA ASN A 64 6.38 -2.62 -12.71
C ASN A 64 5.45 -3.79 -12.46
N ALA A 65 5.93 -4.85 -11.79
CA ALA A 65 5.11 -6.00 -11.44
C ALA A 65 3.97 -5.59 -10.50
N PHE A 66 4.26 -4.75 -9.52
CA PHE A 66 3.26 -4.22 -8.58
C PHE A 66 2.19 -3.42 -9.32
N ALA A 67 2.60 -2.56 -10.24
CA ALA A 67 1.66 -1.76 -11.04
C ALA A 67 0.71 -2.65 -11.84
N GLN A 68 1.23 -3.75 -12.42
CA GLN A 68 0.42 -4.69 -13.19
C GLN A 68 -0.58 -5.46 -12.31
N ILE A 69 -0.20 -5.73 -11.05
CA ILE A 69 -1.09 -6.40 -10.09
C ILE A 69 -2.17 -5.44 -9.56
N GLY A 70 -1.91 -4.15 -9.60
CA GLY A 70 -2.80 -3.12 -9.05
C GLY A 70 -2.33 -2.58 -7.71
N ILE A 71 -1.06 -2.81 -7.35
CA ILE A 71 -0.45 -2.30 -6.14
C ILE A 71 0.19 -0.95 -6.44
N THR A 72 -0.18 0.06 -5.67
CA THR A 72 0.39 1.41 -5.80
C THR A 72 1.04 1.81 -4.49
N ARG A 73 2.11 2.59 -4.61
CA ARG A 73 2.83 3.13 -3.47
C ARG A 73 2.08 4.31 -2.88
N ILE A 74 2.03 4.39 -1.56
CA ILE A 74 1.48 5.56 -0.86
C ILE A 74 2.59 6.61 -0.79
N GLU A 75 2.36 7.76 -1.43
CA GLU A 75 3.29 8.88 -1.36
C GLU A 75 3.16 9.53 0.02
N SER A 76 4.27 9.60 0.75
CA SER A 76 4.25 10.01 2.15
C SER A 76 5.12 11.23 2.43
N ILE A 77 6.36 11.24 1.95
CA ILE A 77 7.32 12.30 2.28
C ILE A 77 6.82 13.66 1.76
N GLY A 78 6.78 14.65 2.64
CA GLY A 78 6.30 15.98 2.31
C GLY A 78 4.80 16.15 2.45
N GLU A 79 4.07 15.07 2.65
CA GLU A 79 2.63 15.11 2.84
C GLU A 79 2.29 15.30 4.33
N LYS A 80 1.09 15.78 4.60
CA LYS A 80 0.58 15.86 5.97
C LYS A 80 0.19 14.47 6.44
N LEU A 81 0.38 14.22 7.74
CA LEU A 81 0.01 12.96 8.35
C LEU A 81 -1.49 12.71 8.19
N ASN A 82 -1.82 11.56 7.61
CA ASN A 82 -3.18 11.07 7.53
C ASN A 82 -3.23 9.70 8.21
N PRO A 83 -3.87 9.59 9.39
CA PRO A 83 -3.88 8.32 10.14
C PRO A 83 -4.45 7.14 9.37
N GLN A 84 -5.20 7.38 8.32
CA GLN A 84 -5.75 6.32 7.47
C GLN A 84 -4.65 5.62 6.66
N PHE A 85 -3.64 6.36 6.20
CA PHE A 85 -2.57 5.85 5.35
C PHE A 85 -1.23 5.73 6.05
N HIS A 86 -1.04 6.44 7.14
CA HIS A 86 0.25 6.56 7.79
C HIS A 86 0.19 6.14 9.26
N ASN A 87 1.28 5.52 9.71
CA ASN A 87 1.48 5.20 11.12
C ASN A 87 2.70 5.97 11.59
N ALA A 88 2.47 7.02 12.36
CA ALA A 88 3.55 7.86 12.91
C ALA A 88 4.17 7.14 14.11
N ILE A 89 5.41 6.69 13.96
CA ILE A 89 6.12 5.98 15.03
C ILE A 89 7.14 6.86 15.75
N GLN A 90 7.42 8.04 15.21
CA GLN A 90 8.33 8.98 15.84
C GLN A 90 7.95 10.40 15.47
N ILE A 91 8.08 11.31 16.42
CA ILE A 91 7.86 12.74 16.22
C ILE A 91 9.19 13.43 16.45
N VAL A 92 9.60 14.27 15.51
CA VAL A 92 10.86 15.02 15.58
C VAL A 92 10.61 16.51 15.45
N ASP A 93 11.59 17.31 15.82
CA ASP A 93 11.52 18.75 15.62
C ASP A 93 11.57 19.05 14.12
N LYS A 94 10.99 20.18 13.72
CA LYS A 94 10.99 20.60 12.32
C LYS A 94 12.43 20.72 11.81
N PRO A 95 12.75 20.11 10.65
CA PRO A 95 14.09 20.23 10.05
C PRO A 95 14.44 21.68 9.70
N ASN A 96 13.43 22.49 9.38
CA ASN A 96 13.60 23.91 9.08
C ASN A 96 12.31 24.66 9.36
N ASP A 97 12.37 25.99 9.34
CA ASP A 97 11.21 26.85 9.65
C ASP A 97 10.09 26.75 8.62
N LYS A 98 10.40 26.24 7.42
CA LYS A 98 9.41 26.08 6.35
C LYS A 98 8.59 24.82 6.49
N THR A 99 9.02 23.87 7.31
CA THR A 99 8.29 22.62 7.53
C THR A 99 7.07 22.86 8.41
N GLU A 100 5.91 22.46 7.94
CA GLU A 100 4.68 22.58 8.69
C GLU A 100 4.58 21.48 9.75
N THR A 101 3.76 21.72 10.77
CA THR A 101 3.45 20.74 11.81
C THR A 101 2.73 19.53 11.21
N ASN A 102 3.02 18.34 11.73
CA ASN A 102 2.45 17.08 11.27
C ASN A 102 2.77 16.75 9.80
N THR A 103 3.92 17.23 9.34
CA THR A 103 4.40 16.89 8.00
C THR A 103 5.32 15.68 8.09
N ILE A 104 5.18 14.75 7.17
CA ILE A 104 6.02 13.55 7.10
C ILE A 104 7.38 13.94 6.57
N VAL A 105 8.41 13.74 7.40
CA VAL A 105 9.79 14.10 7.06
C VAL A 105 10.62 12.90 6.65
N GLU A 106 10.23 11.70 7.08
CA GLU A 106 10.94 10.47 6.75
C GLU A 106 9.96 9.31 6.66
N GLU A 107 10.20 8.40 5.74
CA GLU A 107 9.44 7.17 5.59
C GLU A 107 10.34 6.00 5.98
N LEU A 108 9.99 5.30 7.05
CA LEU A 108 10.76 4.16 7.53
C LEU A 108 10.34 2.87 6.86
N GLN A 109 9.07 2.75 6.50
CA GLN A 109 8.54 1.61 5.77
C GLN A 109 7.50 2.12 4.79
N THR A 110 7.65 1.76 3.52
CA THR A 110 6.75 2.20 2.46
C THR A 110 5.37 1.56 2.62
N GLY A 111 4.33 2.38 2.51
CA GLY A 111 2.97 1.90 2.47
C GLY A 111 2.51 1.60 1.04
N TYR A 112 1.58 0.68 0.92
CA TYR A 112 1.04 0.24 -0.37
C TYR A 112 -0.46 0.10 -0.33
N MET A 113 -1.10 0.34 -1.47
CA MET A 113 -2.52 0.12 -1.67
C MET A 113 -2.73 -0.93 -2.76
N PHE A 114 -3.78 -1.71 -2.60
CA PHE A 114 -4.29 -2.62 -3.63
C PHE A 114 -5.61 -2.06 -4.13
N GLY A 115 -5.59 -1.41 -5.30
CA GLY A 115 -6.73 -0.65 -5.76
C GLY A 115 -7.10 0.44 -4.74
N ASP A 116 -8.30 0.40 -4.21
CA ASP A 116 -8.79 1.35 -3.21
C ASP A 116 -8.59 0.89 -1.77
N THR A 117 -8.04 -0.31 -1.58
CA THR A 117 -7.84 -0.92 -0.26
C THR A 117 -6.39 -0.75 0.19
N ILE A 118 -6.20 -0.39 1.44
CA ILE A 118 -4.85 -0.26 2.01
C ILE A 118 -4.29 -1.65 2.27
N LEU A 119 -3.18 -1.96 1.62
CA LEU A 119 -2.48 -3.23 1.81
C LEU A 119 -1.58 -3.16 3.05
N ARG A 120 -0.88 -2.04 3.20
CA ARG A 120 0.01 -1.77 4.34
C ARG A 120 0.15 -0.26 4.51
N THR A 121 -0.02 0.24 5.73
CA THR A 121 0.21 1.65 6.01
C THR A 121 1.71 1.97 5.99
N ALA A 122 2.05 3.21 5.68
CA ALA A 122 3.43 3.67 5.73
C ALA A 122 3.83 3.96 7.18
N MET A 123 5.00 3.49 7.60
CA MET A 123 5.59 3.85 8.89
C MET A 123 6.45 5.08 8.69
N VAL A 124 6.09 6.16 9.36
CA VAL A 124 6.66 7.48 9.06
C VAL A 124 7.15 8.19 10.32
N VAL A 125 8.00 9.17 10.11
CA VAL A 125 8.45 10.14 11.11
C VAL A 125 7.84 11.48 10.74
N VAL A 126 7.20 12.13 11.69
CA VAL A 126 6.51 13.39 11.45
C VAL A 126 7.17 14.54 12.19
N SER A 127 6.98 15.75 11.70
CA SER A 127 7.41 16.98 12.35
C SER A 127 6.44 17.35 13.48
N LYS A 128 6.99 17.96 14.51
CA LYS A 128 6.29 18.36 15.72
C LYS A 128 5.30 19.51 15.53
#